data_c05abb9264715ad5758ad06f765d24d6
#
_entry.id   c05abb9264715ad5758ad06f765d24d6
#
_cell.length_a   1.000
_cell.length_b   1.000
_cell.length_c   1.000
_cell.angle_alpha   90.00
_cell.angle_beta   90.00
_cell.angle_gamma   90.00
#
_symmetry.space_group_name_H-M   'P 1'
#
loop_
_entity.id
_entity.type
_entity.pdbx_description
1 polymer ?
#
loop_
_entity_poly.entity_id
_entity_poly.type
_entity_poly.pdbx_seq_one_letter_code
_entity_poly.pdbx_strand_id
1 'polypeptide(L)'
;MAASRATCRAAGWSLLETGSYAQLALLALTLGKPVGSVLEGGYALDALASSVAASMESLASGGEPRSFPRGPLVEEAAATVGRYWEL
;
A
#
# COMPACT_ATOMS: atom_id res chain seq x y z
N MET A 1 -4.06 -9.34 12.00
CA MET A 1 -4.77 -8.87 10.81
C MET A 1 -6.03 -8.04 11.15
N ALA A 2 -6.96 -8.59 11.94
CA ALA A 2 -8.16 -7.86 12.34
C ALA A 2 -7.83 -6.58 13.12
N ALA A 3 -6.82 -6.62 14.01
CA ALA A 3 -6.41 -5.46 14.78
C ALA A 3 -5.85 -4.35 13.89
N SER A 4 -5.04 -4.69 12.87
CA SER A 4 -4.51 -3.70 11.92
C SER A 4 -5.61 -3.03 11.13
N ARG A 5 -6.58 -3.81 10.68
CA ARG A 5 -7.73 -3.27 9.94
C ARG A 5 -8.57 -2.34 10.81
N ALA A 6 -8.86 -2.75 12.05
CA ALA A 6 -9.60 -1.93 12.99
C ALA A 6 -8.87 -0.63 13.30
N THR A 7 -7.55 -0.69 13.46
CA THR A 7 -6.72 0.49 13.73
C THR A 7 -6.69 1.43 12.54
N CYS A 8 -6.59 0.91 11.31
CA CYS A 8 -6.66 1.73 10.10
C CYS A 8 -8.01 2.43 9.96
N ARG A 9 -9.10 1.75 10.33
CA ARG A 9 -10.42 2.38 10.37
C ARG A 9 -10.48 3.52 11.38
N ALA A 10 -9.84 3.36 12.52
CA ALA A 10 -9.77 4.41 13.54
C ALA A 10 -9.02 5.64 13.05
N ALA A 11 -8.17 5.51 12.04
CA ALA A 11 -7.50 6.64 11.40
C ALA A 11 -8.41 7.43 10.47
N GLY A 12 -9.66 7.02 10.29
CA GLY A 12 -10.66 7.72 9.49
C GLY A 12 -11.14 6.92 8.29
N TRP A 13 -10.83 7.37 7.11
CA TRP A 13 -11.38 6.85 5.86
C TRP A 13 -10.53 5.77 5.19
N SER A 14 -9.32 5.51 5.65
CA SER A 14 -8.46 4.51 5.05
C SER A 14 -8.84 3.11 5.51
N LEU A 15 -9.05 2.21 4.56
CA LEU A 15 -9.32 0.80 4.82
C LEU A 15 -8.11 -0.08 4.54
N LEU A 16 -6.95 0.52 4.26
CA LEU A 16 -5.73 -0.21 4.01
C LEU A 16 -5.20 -0.85 5.29
N GLU A 17 -4.75 -2.08 5.16
CA GLU A 17 -4.07 -2.78 6.25
C GLU A 17 -2.57 -2.46 6.24
N THR A 18 -1.92 -2.68 7.37
CA THR A 18 -0.47 -2.48 7.51
C THR A 18 0.32 -3.21 6.41
N GLY A 19 -0.08 -4.43 6.09
CA GLY A 19 0.56 -5.21 5.02
C GLY A 19 0.45 -4.59 3.64
N SER A 20 -0.57 -3.77 3.40
CA SER A 20 -0.73 -3.08 2.12
C SER A 20 0.38 -2.06 1.90
N TYR A 21 0.78 -1.35 2.93
CA TYR A 21 1.88 -0.39 2.83
C TYR A 21 3.21 -1.07 2.51
N ALA A 22 3.45 -2.24 3.10
CA ALA A 22 4.63 -3.05 2.77
C ALA A 22 4.63 -3.45 1.30
N GLN A 23 3.49 -3.91 0.78
CA GLN A 23 3.37 -4.31 -0.63
C GLN A 23 3.53 -3.12 -1.59
N LEU A 24 2.99 -1.95 -1.23
CA LEU A 24 3.17 -0.73 -2.03
C LEU A 24 4.64 -0.31 -2.08
N ALA A 25 5.36 -0.43 -0.96
CA ALA A 25 6.79 -0.14 -0.92
C ALA A 25 7.58 -1.09 -1.83
N LEU A 26 7.28 -2.39 -1.79
CA LEU A 26 7.91 -3.38 -2.66
C LEU A 26 7.60 -3.11 -4.14
N LEU A 27 6.37 -2.74 -4.43
CA LEU A 27 5.96 -2.40 -5.79
C LEU A 27 6.72 -1.18 -6.31
N ALA A 28 6.90 -0.16 -5.48
CA ALA A 28 7.70 1.02 -5.85
C ALA A 28 9.14 0.65 -6.18
N LEU A 29 9.73 -0.29 -5.45
CA LEU A 29 11.09 -0.75 -5.72
C LEU A 29 11.24 -1.45 -7.08
N THR A 30 10.17 -2.03 -7.62
CA THR A 30 10.22 -2.70 -8.93
C THR A 30 10.50 -1.73 -10.08
N LEU A 31 10.35 -0.44 -9.87
CA LEU A 31 10.62 0.58 -10.88
C LEU A 31 12.12 0.76 -11.18
N GLY A 32 12.99 0.23 -10.33
CA GLY A 32 14.45 0.35 -10.50
C GLY A 32 14.98 1.77 -10.34
N LYS A 33 14.21 2.65 -9.71
CA LYS A 33 14.56 4.04 -9.47
C LYS A 33 14.75 4.26 -7.98
N PRO A 34 15.46 5.33 -7.57
CA PRO A 34 15.51 5.69 -6.16
C PRO A 34 14.10 5.94 -5.61
N VAL A 35 13.81 5.39 -4.43
CA VAL A 35 12.52 5.49 -3.79
C VAL A 35 12.67 6.24 -2.47
N GLY A 36 11.84 7.26 -2.28
CA GLY A 36 11.72 7.97 -1.03
C GLY A 36 10.34 7.79 -0.44
N SER A 37 10.22 8.05 0.84
CA SER A 37 8.95 7.95 1.55
C SER A 37 8.71 9.22 2.34
N VAL A 38 7.49 9.73 2.28
CA VAL A 38 7.07 10.93 2.99
C VAL A 38 5.85 10.58 3.84
N LEU A 39 5.87 11.02 5.09
CA LEU A 39 4.74 10.85 5.98
C LEU A 39 3.79 12.04 5.85
N GLU A 40 2.54 11.74 5.56
CA GLU A 40 1.46 12.72 5.55
C GLU A 40 0.29 12.19 6.36
N GLY A 41 -0.19 12.97 7.32
CA GLY A 41 -1.27 12.56 8.20
C GLY A 41 -0.86 11.43 9.13
N GLY A 42 -1.80 10.52 9.40
CA GLY A 42 -1.53 9.39 10.27
C GLY A 42 -1.86 9.70 11.73
N TYR A 43 -3.15 9.74 12.06
CA TYR A 43 -3.62 10.14 13.40
C TYR A 43 -3.88 8.95 14.31
N ALA A 44 -4.01 7.74 13.78
CA ALA A 44 -4.08 6.52 14.58
C ALA A 44 -2.65 6.02 14.81
N LEU A 45 -2.08 6.36 15.95
CA LEU A 45 -0.66 6.16 16.23
C LEU A 45 -0.21 4.71 16.11
N ASP A 46 -1.03 3.76 16.56
CA ASP A 46 -0.68 2.34 16.45
C ASP A 46 -0.62 1.88 15.00
N ALA A 47 -1.60 2.27 14.20
CA ALA A 47 -1.62 1.96 12.78
C ALA A 47 -0.46 2.63 12.06
N LEU A 48 -0.17 3.88 12.41
CA LEU A 48 0.94 4.63 11.84
C LEU A 48 2.27 3.95 12.12
N ALA A 49 2.53 3.60 13.37
CA ALA A 49 3.77 2.95 13.76
C ALA A 49 3.97 1.63 13.02
N SER A 50 2.93 0.80 12.98
CA SER A 50 2.98 -0.49 12.28
C SER A 50 3.18 -0.33 10.79
N SER A 51 2.52 0.64 10.18
CA SER A 51 2.61 0.89 8.73
C SER A 51 3.97 1.44 8.34
N VAL A 52 4.51 2.36 9.12
CA VAL A 52 5.87 2.91 8.90
C VAL A 52 6.91 1.80 9.04
N ALA A 53 6.82 1.00 10.10
CA ALA A 53 7.75 -0.11 10.31
C ALA A 53 7.71 -1.10 9.15
N ALA A 54 6.51 -1.49 8.68
CA ALA A 54 6.35 -2.41 7.56
C ALA A 54 6.91 -1.83 6.26
N SER A 55 6.68 -0.55 6.01
CA SER A 55 7.19 0.14 4.82
C SER A 55 8.72 0.22 4.84
N MET A 56 9.29 0.61 5.96
CA MET A 56 10.74 0.74 6.11
C MET A 56 11.44 -0.61 5.98
N GLU A 57 10.86 -1.65 6.57
CA GLU A 57 11.40 -2.99 6.45
C GLU A 57 11.41 -3.45 4.98
N SER A 58 10.34 -3.21 4.25
CA SER A 58 10.25 -3.55 2.83
C SER A 58 11.26 -2.78 2.00
N LEU A 59 11.44 -1.49 2.26
CA LEU A 59 12.41 -0.67 1.53
C LEU A 59 13.85 -1.11 1.82
N ALA A 60 14.13 -1.54 3.04
CA ALA A 60 15.46 -1.99 3.44
C ALA A 60 15.81 -3.38 2.92
N SER A 61 14.85 -4.31 3.01
CA SER A 61 15.06 -5.73 2.65
C SER A 61 14.85 -5.99 1.17
N GLY A 62 13.97 -5.25 0.54
CA GLY A 62 13.53 -5.53 -0.82
C GLY A 62 12.64 -6.77 -0.87
N GLY A 63 12.53 -7.36 -2.05
CA GLY A 63 11.73 -8.56 -2.28
C GLY A 63 10.70 -8.34 -3.38
N GLU A 64 9.95 -9.39 -3.69
CA GLU A 64 8.92 -9.35 -4.71
C GLU A 64 7.57 -8.99 -4.08
N PRO A 65 6.83 -8.05 -4.66
CA PRO A 65 5.47 -7.79 -4.21
C PRO A 65 4.58 -8.99 -4.52
N ARG A 66 3.61 -9.24 -3.64
CA ARG A 66 2.65 -10.30 -3.88
C ARG A 66 1.70 -9.94 -5.00
N SER A 67 1.32 -10.93 -5.79
CA SER A 67 0.28 -10.78 -6.80
C SER A 67 -1.08 -11.10 -6.18
N PHE A 68 -2.06 -10.27 -6.47
CA PHE A 68 -3.42 -10.44 -5.99
C PHE A 68 -4.38 -10.52 -7.16
N PRO A 69 -5.43 -11.34 -7.08
CA PRO A 69 -6.45 -11.34 -8.12
C PRO A 69 -7.16 -9.99 -8.15
N ARG A 70 -7.50 -9.53 -9.34
CA ARG A 70 -8.24 -8.29 -9.51
C ARG A 70 -9.68 -8.47 -9.10
N GLY A 71 -10.20 -7.55 -8.30
CA GLY A 71 -11.62 -7.50 -7.99
C GLY A 71 -12.41 -6.78 -9.07
N PRO A 72 -13.76 -6.84 -9.01
CA PRO A 72 -14.61 -6.20 -10.03
C PRO A 72 -14.36 -4.70 -10.20
N LEU A 73 -14.12 -3.99 -9.09
CA LEU A 73 -13.86 -2.54 -9.15
C LEU A 73 -12.54 -2.22 -9.84
N VAL A 74 -11.52 -3.06 -9.64
CA VAL A 74 -10.21 -2.88 -10.28
C VAL A 74 -10.33 -3.14 -11.77
N GLU A 75 -11.07 -4.17 -12.18
CA GLU A 75 -11.30 -4.48 -13.59
C GLU A 75 -12.06 -3.35 -14.28
N GLU A 76 -13.06 -2.79 -13.63
CA GLU A 76 -13.82 -1.66 -14.16
C GLU A 76 -12.93 -0.42 -14.30
N ALA A 77 -12.13 -0.13 -13.29
CA ALA A 77 -11.19 0.99 -13.33
C ALA A 77 -10.15 0.81 -14.44
N ALA A 78 -9.60 -0.39 -14.59
CA ALA A 78 -8.64 -0.69 -15.64
C ALA A 78 -9.25 -0.52 -17.04
N ALA A 79 -10.50 -0.95 -17.23
CA ALA A 79 -11.20 -0.77 -18.50
C ALA A 79 -11.40 0.71 -18.84
N THR A 80 -11.71 1.53 -17.85
CA THR A 80 -11.88 2.98 -18.02
C THR A 80 -10.55 3.67 -18.33
N VAL A 81 -9.53 3.39 -17.54
CA VAL A 81 -8.20 4.00 -17.69
C VAL A 81 -7.52 3.50 -18.97
N GLY A 82 -7.72 2.25 -19.33
CA GLY A 82 -7.16 1.64 -20.53
C GLY A 82 -7.58 2.29 -21.84
N ARG A 83 -8.62 3.15 -21.83
CA ARG A 83 -9.01 3.95 -23.00
C ARG A 83 -7.99 5.06 -23.29
N TYR A 84 -7.22 5.47 -22.30
CA TYR A 84 -6.30 6.60 -22.38
C TYR A 84 -4.85 6.22 -22.17
N TRP A 85 -4.60 5.10 -21.51
CA TRP A 85 -3.27 4.65 -21.12
C TRP A 85 -3.09 3.17 -21.43
N GLU A 86 -1.89 2.78 -21.82
CA GLU A 86 -1.51 1.37 -21.88
C GLU A 86 -1.31 0.84 -20.46
N LEU A 87 -1.99 -0.24 -20.16
CA LEU A 87 -1.88 -0.89 -18.85
C LEU A 87 -1.27 -2.29 -19.00
#